data_8a606c408d6bbcf01c59d6c84dca1425
#
_entry.id   8a606c408d6bbcf01c59d6c84dca1425
#
_cell.length_a   1.000
_cell.length_b   1.000
_cell.length_c   1.000
_cell.angle_alpha   90.00
_cell.angle_beta   90.00
_cell.angle_gamma   90.00
#
_symmetry.space_group_name_H-M   'P 1'
#
loop_
_entity.id
_entity.type
_entity.pdbx_description
1 polymer ?
#
loop_
_entity_poly.entity_id
_entity_poly.type
_entity_poly.pdbx_seq_one_letter_code
_entity_poly.pdbx_strand_id
1 'polypeptide(L)' 'HETLDTDSGVHAAAHGLTNEYYLLSQDIFQVEVLANLDQVPAVGAVISISYPNWNHTPGSPVRAIAYLPEAE' A
#
# COMPACT_ATOMS: atom_id res chain seq x y z
N HIS A 1 -1.55 3.06 1.56
CA HIS A 1 -1.41 4.27 2.38
C HIS A 1 -0.59 5.34 1.65
N GLU A 2 -0.67 6.56 2.13
CA GLU A 2 0.02 7.70 1.48
C GLU A 2 1.43 7.91 2.01
N THR A 3 1.73 7.37 3.16
CA THR A 3 3.08 7.50 3.73
C THR A 3 4.10 6.71 2.92
N LEU A 4 5.35 7.18 2.97
CA LEU A 4 6.50 6.44 2.50
C LEU A 4 6.74 5.29 3.41
N ASP A 5 6.84 4.26 3.51
CA ASP A 5 7.05 3.18 4.46
C ASP A 5 5.90 2.98 5.45
N THR A 6 5.79 1.81 5.98
CA THR A 6 4.81 1.42 6.99
C THR A 6 5.26 1.86 8.38
N ASP A 7 6.55 1.77 8.65
CA ASP A 7 7.15 2.20 9.92
C ASP A 7 7.77 3.58 9.76
N SER A 8 7.71 4.41 10.81
CA SER A 8 8.39 5.71 10.78
C SER A 8 9.90 5.49 10.71
N GLY A 9 10.62 6.43 10.05
CA GLY A 9 12.07 6.32 9.93
C GLY A 9 12.79 6.29 11.28
N VAL A 10 12.30 7.06 12.25
CA VAL A 10 12.86 7.08 13.61
C VAL A 10 12.65 5.73 14.30
N HIS A 11 11.46 5.16 14.22
CA HIS A 11 11.17 3.86 14.80
C HIS A 11 11.99 2.76 14.12
N ALA A 12 12.06 2.77 12.79
CA ALA A 12 12.81 1.77 12.04
C ALA A 12 14.31 1.80 12.35
N ALA A 13 14.87 2.99 12.55
CA ALA A 13 16.29 3.13 12.91
C ALA A 13 16.60 2.53 14.29
N ALA A 14 15.64 2.61 15.23
CA ALA A 14 15.81 2.10 16.60
C ALA A 14 15.42 0.63 16.74
N HIS A 15 14.39 0.16 16.03
CA HIS A 15 13.75 -1.14 16.27
C HIS A 15 13.58 -2.01 15.03
N GLY A 16 14.00 -1.54 13.84
CA GLY A 16 13.76 -2.23 12.59
C GLY A 16 12.33 -2.03 12.08
N LEU A 17 11.99 -2.72 11.01
CA LEU A 17 10.69 -2.60 10.32
C LEU A 17 9.65 -3.52 10.97
N THR A 18 9.28 -3.26 12.21
CA THR A 18 8.44 -4.16 13.01
C THR A 18 7.01 -4.28 12.46
N ASN A 19 6.38 -3.17 12.06
CA ASN A 19 5.00 -3.19 11.54
C ASN A 19 4.95 -3.79 10.14
N GLU A 20 5.89 -3.45 9.29
CA GLU A 20 5.98 -4.01 7.94
C GLU A 20 6.21 -5.52 8.01
N TYR A 21 7.13 -5.96 8.86
CA TYR A 21 7.37 -7.38 9.07
C TYR A 21 6.12 -8.10 9.55
N TYR A 22 5.40 -7.53 10.51
CA TYR A 22 4.18 -8.13 11.03
C TYR A 22 3.12 -8.30 9.94
N LEU A 23 2.85 -7.24 9.16
CA LEU A 23 1.84 -7.28 8.10
C LEU A 23 2.20 -8.28 7.01
N LEU A 24 3.46 -8.28 6.56
CA LEU A 24 3.90 -9.24 5.55
C LEU A 24 3.85 -10.67 6.05
N SER A 25 4.14 -10.89 7.35
CA SER A 25 4.04 -12.22 7.96
C SER A 25 2.60 -12.74 8.03
N GLN A 26 1.60 -11.85 7.93
CA GLN A 26 0.19 -12.20 7.88
C GLN A 26 -0.35 -12.32 6.45
N ASP A 27 0.55 -12.40 5.48
CA ASP A 27 0.21 -12.52 4.06
C ASP A 27 -0.57 -11.30 3.54
N ILE A 28 -0.25 -10.12 4.06
CA ILE A 28 -0.85 -8.85 3.67
C ILE A 28 0.20 -8.02 2.93
N PHE A 29 -0.05 -7.70 1.67
CA PHE A 29 0.83 -6.79 0.94
C PHE A 29 0.47 -5.34 1.22
N GLN A 30 1.38 -4.42 0.90
CA GLN A 30 1.22 -3.00 1.15
C GLN A 30 1.52 -2.21 -0.11
N VAL A 31 0.75 -1.13 -0.32
CA VAL A 31 1.00 -0.16 -1.38
C VAL A 31 1.19 1.19 -0.70
N GLU A 32 2.34 1.78 -0.91
CA GLU A 32 2.72 3.02 -0.23
C GLU A 32 2.85 4.20 -1.20
N VAL A 33 2.95 5.39 -0.65
CA VAL A 33 3.10 6.64 -1.42
C VAL A 33 1.94 6.84 -2.39
N LEU A 34 0.75 6.47 -1.98
CA LEU A 34 -0.47 6.74 -2.75
C LEU A 34 -0.88 8.20 -2.59
N ALA A 35 -1.71 8.67 -3.50
CA ALA A 35 -2.27 10.02 -3.46
C ALA A 35 -3.79 9.97 -3.62
N ASN A 36 -4.46 11.03 -3.18
CA ASN A 36 -5.91 11.22 -3.37
C ASN A 36 -6.79 10.19 -2.65
N LEU A 37 -6.30 9.57 -1.59
CA LEU A 37 -7.11 8.61 -0.82
C LEU A 37 -8.32 9.28 -0.16
N ASP A 38 -8.26 10.57 0.10
CA ASP A 38 -9.37 11.36 0.65
C ASP A 38 -10.57 11.42 -0.29
N GLN A 39 -10.38 11.16 -1.59
CA GLN A 39 -11.44 11.15 -2.60
C GLN A 39 -12.05 9.77 -2.82
N VAL A 40 -11.57 8.76 -2.12
CA VAL A 40 -12.05 7.37 -2.24
C VAL A 40 -12.88 7.04 -1.00
N PRO A 41 -14.10 6.48 -1.16
CA PRO A 41 -14.89 6.09 0.00
C PRO A 41 -14.20 4.97 0.76
N ALA A 42 -14.50 4.85 2.06
CA ALA A 42 -13.93 3.84 2.93
C ALA A 42 -14.27 2.42 2.47
N VAL A 43 -15.43 2.23 1.83
CA VAL A 43 -15.89 0.94 1.32
C VAL A 43 -16.60 1.12 -0.02
N GLY A 44 -16.68 0.06 -0.80
CA GLY A 44 -17.47 0.04 -2.04
C GLY A 44 -16.69 0.36 -3.30
N ALA A 45 -15.46 0.86 -3.21
CA ALA A 45 -14.61 1.06 -4.37
C ALA A 45 -13.90 -0.24 -4.75
N VAL A 46 -13.55 -0.36 -6.03
CA VAL A 46 -12.69 -1.42 -6.53
C VAL A 46 -11.35 -0.81 -6.89
N ILE A 47 -10.27 -1.39 -6.43
CA ILE A 47 -8.92 -0.91 -6.76
C ILE A 47 -8.25 -1.89 -7.72
N SER A 48 -7.63 -1.34 -8.76
CA SER A 48 -6.76 -2.07 -9.67
C SER A 48 -5.32 -1.65 -9.40
N ILE A 49 -4.46 -2.61 -9.13
CA ILE A 49 -3.04 -2.39 -8.89
C ILE A 49 -2.27 -3.17 -9.94
N SER A 50 -1.54 -2.45 -10.79
CA SER A 50 -0.81 -3.05 -11.91
C SER A 50 0.69 -2.90 -11.71
N TYR A 51 1.41 -3.98 -11.93
CA TYR A 51 2.88 -4.02 -11.83
C TYR A 51 3.41 -5.15 -12.70
N PRO A 52 4.69 -5.08 -13.11
CA PRO A 52 5.31 -6.19 -13.84
C PRO A 52 5.41 -7.44 -12.94
N ASN A 53 5.33 -8.61 -13.56
CA ASN A 53 5.43 -9.89 -12.84
C ASN A 53 6.91 -10.23 -12.61
N TRP A 54 7.51 -9.57 -11.63
CA TRP A 54 8.91 -9.80 -11.26
C TRP A 54 9.11 -11.16 -10.59
N ASN A 55 10.32 -11.71 -10.75
CA ASN A 55 10.71 -12.93 -10.05
C ASN A 55 11.65 -12.55 -8.89
N HIS A 56 11.26 -12.92 -7.67
CA HIS A 56 12.06 -12.71 -6.44
C HIS A 56 12.40 -11.24 -6.17
N THR A 57 11.46 -10.34 -6.42
CA THR A 57 11.65 -8.90 -6.17
C THR A 57 10.93 -8.50 -4.89
N PRO A 58 11.59 -7.81 -3.95
CA PRO A 58 10.95 -7.41 -2.68
C PRO A 58 9.95 -6.29 -2.83
N GLY A 59 10.00 -5.53 -3.92
CA GLY A 59 9.08 -4.43 -4.17
C GLY A 59 9.11 -4.00 -5.62
N SER A 60 8.14 -3.18 -6.01
CA SER A 60 8.01 -2.71 -7.39
C SER A 60 7.16 -1.45 -7.42
N PRO A 61 7.44 -0.50 -8.33
CA PRO A 61 6.49 0.55 -8.62
C PRO A 61 5.19 -0.04 -9.14
N VAL A 62 4.05 0.59 -8.79
CA VAL A 62 2.74 0.15 -9.22
C VAL A 62 1.93 1.32 -9.77
N ARG A 63 0.92 1.00 -10.58
CA ARG A 63 -0.13 1.93 -10.96
C ARG A 63 -1.40 1.51 -10.24
N ALA A 64 -1.94 2.39 -9.39
CA ALA A 64 -3.16 2.14 -8.64
C ALA A 64 -4.29 3.01 -9.20
N ILE A 65 -5.41 2.39 -9.56
CA ILE A 65 -6.60 3.07 -10.06
C ILE A 65 -7.80 2.60 -9.24
N ALA A 66 -8.53 3.55 -8.66
CA ALA A 66 -9.75 3.25 -7.93
C ALA A 66 -10.96 3.50 -8.83
N TYR A 67 -11.85 2.51 -8.89
CA TYR A 67 -13.13 2.61 -9.58
C TYR A 67 -14.19 2.87 -8.51
N LEU A 68 -14.76 4.08 -8.52
CA LEU A 68 -15.72 4.49 -7.50
C LEU A 68 -17.12 4.02 -7.88
N PRO A 69 -17.98 3.74 -6.88
CA PRO A 69 -19.38 3.42 -7.16
C PRO A 69 -20.09 4.62 -7.77
N GLU A 70 -21.10 4.38 -8.61
CA GLU A 70 -21.91 5.47 -9.18
C GLU A 70 -22.64 6.22 -8.07
N ALA A 71 -22.70 7.55 -8.20
CA ALA A 71 -23.53 8.36 -7.33
C ALA A 71 -25.00 8.15 -7.67
N GLU A 72 -25.81 7.88 -6.66
CA GLU A 72 -27.26 7.73 -6.81
C GLU A 72 -27.97 9.07 -6.61
#